data_75af2fb4b172fadcc8fd4c1c6e7827c3
#
_entry.id   75af2fb4b172fadcc8fd4c1c6e7827c3
#
_cell.length_a   1.000
_cell.length_b   1.000
_cell.length_c   1.000
_cell.angle_alpha   90.00
_cell.angle_beta   90.00
_cell.angle_gamma   90.00
#
_symmetry.space_group_name_H-M   'P 1'
#
loop_
_entity.id
_entity.type
_entity.pdbx_description
1 polymer ?
#
loop_
_entity_poly.entity_id
_entity_poly.type
_entity_poly.pdbx_seq_one_letter_code
_entity_poly.pdbx_strand_id
1 'polypeptide(L)'
;MLSKIKLFILIIMISFLGNNATAKYEKLAYDFVFKNLDGGTLNLTEFKKKVIVVVNVASQCGFTSQYEDMQKIWELYQEKDFVMLGVPSNDFGQQEPGTNKEIKNFCEAKFGITFPMTEKVSVKGNEAHPFYIWAKENHGKSAVPKWNFHKIIINKEGKIEKTFSSMTNPSSNKFKEIIENLL
;
A
#
# COMPACT_ATOMS: atom_id res chain seq x y z
N MET A 1 -48.81 -51.66 -33.18
CA MET A 1 -47.28 -51.58 -33.20
C MET A 1 -46.91 -50.18 -32.77
N LEU A 2 -46.52 -50.00 -31.49
CA LEU A 2 -46.15 -48.68 -30.95
C LEU A 2 -44.63 -48.54 -31.05
N SER A 3 -44.18 -47.56 -31.86
CA SER A 3 -42.78 -47.15 -32.00
C SER A 3 -42.37 -46.37 -30.79
N LYS A 4 -41.26 -46.84 -30.10
CA LYS A 4 -40.63 -46.18 -28.94
C LYS A 4 -39.71 -45.05 -29.43
N ILE A 5 -40.19 -43.83 -29.26
CA ILE A 5 -39.34 -42.64 -29.46
C ILE A 5 -38.46 -42.50 -28.22
N LYS A 6 -37.14 -42.75 -28.37
CA LYS A 6 -36.12 -42.46 -27.34
C LYS A 6 -35.79 -41.00 -27.40
N LEU A 7 -36.22 -40.24 -26.40
CA LEU A 7 -35.82 -38.84 -26.18
C LEU A 7 -34.39 -38.81 -25.63
N PHE A 8 -33.42 -38.38 -26.47
CA PHE A 8 -32.06 -38.10 -26.05
C PHE A 8 -32.02 -36.70 -25.43
N ILE A 9 -31.99 -36.64 -24.11
CA ILE A 9 -31.69 -35.36 -23.39
C ILE A 9 -30.20 -35.14 -23.44
N LEU A 10 -29.76 -34.24 -24.31
CA LEU A 10 -28.41 -33.75 -24.35
C LEU A 10 -28.21 -32.75 -23.21
N ILE A 11 -27.61 -33.17 -22.09
CA ILE A 11 -27.22 -32.29 -21.00
C ILE A 11 -25.99 -31.53 -21.47
N ILE A 12 -26.16 -30.28 -21.89
CA ILE A 12 -25.04 -29.36 -22.15
C ILE A 12 -24.56 -28.90 -20.77
N MET A 13 -23.47 -29.52 -20.32
CA MET A 13 -22.72 -29.07 -19.16
C MET A 13 -21.92 -27.82 -19.57
N ILE A 14 -22.54 -26.64 -19.37
CA ILE A 14 -21.81 -25.36 -19.49
C ILE A 14 -20.90 -25.29 -18.31
N SER A 15 -19.65 -25.70 -18.49
CA SER A 15 -18.55 -25.40 -17.56
C SER A 15 -18.32 -23.88 -17.56
N PHE A 16 -18.86 -23.21 -16.55
CA PHE A 16 -18.43 -21.88 -16.19
C PHE A 16 -16.96 -21.98 -15.73
N LEU A 17 -16.05 -21.93 -16.68
CA LEU A 17 -14.67 -21.53 -16.41
C LEU A 17 -14.73 -20.08 -15.94
N GLY A 18 -14.77 -19.90 -14.64
CA GLY A 18 -14.55 -18.59 -14.03
C GLY A 18 -13.19 -18.09 -14.51
N ASN A 19 -13.19 -17.21 -15.50
CA ASN A 19 -12.04 -16.41 -15.81
C ASN A 19 -11.77 -15.54 -14.58
N ASN A 20 -10.95 -16.03 -13.66
CA ASN A 20 -10.19 -15.17 -12.77
C ASN A 20 -9.23 -14.40 -13.69
N ALA A 21 -9.75 -13.32 -14.27
CA ALA A 21 -8.89 -12.33 -14.91
C ALA A 21 -8.00 -11.77 -13.80
N THR A 22 -6.82 -12.36 -13.65
CA THR A 22 -5.74 -11.76 -12.88
C THR A 22 -5.53 -10.39 -13.50
N ALA A 23 -5.82 -9.33 -12.74
CA ALA A 23 -5.62 -7.97 -13.20
C ALA A 23 -4.20 -7.89 -13.77
N LYS A 24 -4.09 -7.61 -15.08
CA LYS A 24 -2.80 -7.50 -15.76
C LYS A 24 -2.25 -6.14 -15.38
N TYR A 25 -1.36 -6.12 -14.40
CA TYR A 25 -0.63 -4.91 -14.04
C TYR A 25 0.21 -4.47 -15.25
N GLU A 26 -0.14 -3.33 -15.84
CA GLU A 26 0.69 -2.70 -16.90
C GLU A 26 1.96 -2.08 -16.32
N LYS A 27 1.88 -1.60 -15.08
CA LYS A 27 2.98 -1.06 -14.28
C LYS A 27 3.02 -1.77 -12.92
N LEU A 28 4.20 -1.86 -12.36
CA LEU A 28 4.44 -2.35 -11.01
C LEU A 28 4.73 -1.18 -10.06
N ALA A 29 4.66 -1.41 -8.76
CA ALA A 29 5.02 -0.40 -7.77
C ALA A 29 6.45 0.14 -7.97
N TYR A 30 7.34 -0.67 -8.51
CA TYR A 30 8.74 -0.32 -8.79
C TYR A 30 8.93 0.73 -9.90
N ASP A 31 7.90 1.01 -10.70
CA ASP A 31 7.95 1.99 -11.79
C ASP A 31 7.70 3.42 -11.31
N PHE A 32 7.49 3.61 -10.01
CA PHE A 32 7.20 4.93 -9.43
C PHE A 32 8.40 5.50 -8.71
N VAL A 33 8.49 6.82 -8.77
CA VAL A 33 9.55 7.63 -8.21
C VAL A 33 8.94 8.70 -7.32
N PHE A 34 9.44 8.84 -6.12
CA PHE A 34 9.17 9.96 -5.24
C PHE A 34 10.39 10.85 -5.10
N LYS A 35 10.25 12.01 -4.51
CA LYS A 35 11.36 12.73 -3.88
C LYS A 35 11.39 12.37 -2.40
N ASN A 36 12.58 12.28 -1.81
CA ASN A 36 12.72 12.06 -0.38
C ASN A 36 12.63 13.39 0.40
N LEU A 37 12.49 13.34 1.71
CA LEU A 37 12.41 14.55 2.56
C LEU A 37 13.62 15.48 2.43
N ASP A 38 14.79 14.97 2.03
CA ASP A 38 16.04 15.72 1.85
C ASP A 38 16.16 16.30 0.43
N GLY A 39 15.15 16.12 -0.43
CA GLY A 39 15.10 16.65 -1.80
C GLY A 39 15.79 15.78 -2.86
N GLY A 40 16.34 14.61 -2.48
CA GLY A 40 16.86 13.61 -3.43
C GLY A 40 15.74 12.78 -4.08
N THR A 41 16.11 11.97 -5.07
CA THR A 41 15.19 11.03 -5.73
C THR A 41 15.11 9.73 -4.93
N LEU A 42 13.89 9.20 -4.76
CA LEU A 42 13.61 7.92 -4.15
C LEU A 42 12.90 7.04 -5.20
N ASN A 43 13.68 6.18 -5.84
CA ASN A 43 13.18 5.25 -6.85
C ASN A 43 12.69 3.97 -6.17
N LEU A 44 11.43 3.58 -6.36
CA LEU A 44 10.94 2.32 -5.81
C LEU A 44 11.59 1.08 -6.46
N THR A 45 12.31 1.25 -7.59
CA THR A 45 13.16 0.20 -8.18
C THR A 45 14.26 -0.28 -7.23
N GLU A 46 14.73 0.57 -6.31
CA GLU A 46 15.72 0.22 -5.29
C GLU A 46 15.20 -0.81 -4.29
N PHE A 47 13.88 -0.96 -4.21
CA PHE A 47 13.19 -1.88 -3.33
C PHE A 47 12.66 -3.13 -4.05
N LYS A 48 13.15 -3.43 -5.27
CA LYS A 48 12.79 -4.65 -6.00
C LYS A 48 13.05 -5.89 -5.13
N LYS A 49 12.12 -6.85 -5.20
CA LYS A 49 12.11 -8.10 -4.43
C LYS A 49 11.96 -7.91 -2.92
N LYS A 50 11.60 -6.71 -2.46
CA LYS A 50 11.25 -6.46 -1.06
C LYS A 50 9.73 -6.29 -0.91
N VAL A 51 9.24 -6.65 0.26
CA VAL A 51 7.89 -6.26 0.72
C VAL A 51 7.93 -4.79 1.08
N ILE A 52 7.05 -3.97 0.48
CA ILE A 52 7.00 -2.54 0.76
C ILE A 52 5.68 -2.20 1.41
N VAL A 53 5.72 -1.54 2.56
CA VAL A 53 4.54 -0.96 3.21
C VAL A 53 4.57 0.55 3.00
N VAL A 54 3.67 1.06 2.17
CA VAL A 54 3.50 2.49 1.92
C VAL A 54 2.41 3.02 2.84
N VAL A 55 2.72 4.03 3.65
CA VAL A 55 1.79 4.63 4.62
C VAL A 55 1.73 6.13 4.41
N ASN A 56 0.54 6.68 4.15
CA ASN A 56 0.37 8.14 4.15
C ASN A 56 0.25 8.64 5.59
N VAL A 57 1.10 9.59 5.95
CA VAL A 57 1.31 10.02 7.33
C VAL A 57 1.03 11.51 7.54
N ALA A 58 0.81 11.91 8.79
CA ALA A 58 0.66 13.32 9.18
C ALA A 58 1.06 13.55 10.64
N SER A 59 1.70 14.70 10.92
CA SER A 59 2.26 15.05 12.22
C SER A 59 1.21 15.47 13.27
N GLN A 60 0.04 15.95 12.85
CA GLN A 60 -1.01 16.51 13.72
C GLN A 60 -2.30 15.68 13.69
N CYS A 61 -2.19 14.36 13.57
CA CYS A 61 -3.31 13.44 13.47
C CYS A 61 -3.53 12.70 14.81
N GLY A 62 -4.77 12.32 15.12
CA GLY A 62 -5.06 11.44 16.26
C GLY A 62 -4.40 10.06 16.16
N PHE A 63 -3.95 9.65 14.96
CA PHE A 63 -3.22 8.41 14.73
C PHE A 63 -1.69 8.58 14.69
N THR A 64 -1.16 9.77 14.98
CA THR A 64 0.29 10.06 14.87
C THR A 64 1.15 9.14 15.76
N SER A 65 0.60 8.64 16.87
CA SER A 65 1.28 7.63 17.70
C SER A 65 1.64 6.33 16.94
N GLN A 66 0.98 6.03 15.82
CA GLN A 66 1.34 4.88 14.99
C GLN A 66 2.76 4.97 14.38
N TYR A 67 3.39 6.13 14.37
CA TYR A 67 4.81 6.25 14.00
C TYR A 67 5.73 5.36 14.87
N GLU A 68 5.45 5.27 16.18
CA GLU A 68 6.21 4.38 17.06
C GLU A 68 6.07 2.90 16.64
N ASP A 69 4.87 2.49 16.28
CA ASP A 69 4.62 1.11 15.86
C ASP A 69 5.17 0.85 14.45
N MET A 70 5.15 1.83 13.56
CA MET A 70 5.81 1.75 12.26
C MET A 70 7.33 1.59 12.43
N GLN A 71 7.96 2.35 13.34
CA GLN A 71 9.39 2.26 13.63
C GLN A 71 9.76 0.88 14.20
N LYS A 72 8.97 0.35 15.15
CA LYS A 72 9.18 -1.01 15.69
C LYS A 72 9.11 -2.09 14.60
N ILE A 73 8.14 -1.99 13.68
CA ILE A 73 8.04 -2.94 12.56
C ILE A 73 9.20 -2.79 11.60
N TRP A 74 9.65 -1.55 11.32
CA TRP A 74 10.84 -1.30 10.53
C TRP A 74 12.07 -1.94 11.14
N GLU A 75 12.36 -1.70 12.41
CA GLU A 75 13.49 -2.28 13.14
C GLU A 75 13.47 -3.82 13.16
N LEU A 76 12.27 -4.42 13.26
CA LEU A 76 12.10 -5.87 13.30
C LEU A 76 12.39 -6.54 11.95
N TYR A 77 12.10 -5.86 10.83
CA TYR A 77 12.13 -6.48 9.50
C TYR A 77 13.08 -5.82 8.49
N GLN A 78 13.73 -4.69 8.78
CA GLN A 78 14.58 -3.96 7.81
C GLN A 78 15.69 -4.82 7.19
N GLU A 79 16.19 -5.83 7.91
CA GLU A 79 17.21 -6.78 7.44
C GLU A 79 16.61 -8.01 6.69
N LYS A 80 15.28 -8.03 6.46
CA LYS A 80 14.54 -9.17 5.91
C LYS A 80 13.78 -8.86 4.62
N ASP A 81 14.40 -8.24 3.63
CA ASP A 81 13.71 -7.87 2.38
C ASP A 81 12.41 -7.07 2.59
N PHE A 82 12.43 -6.14 3.53
CA PHE A 82 11.30 -5.31 3.92
C PHE A 82 11.62 -3.83 3.81
N VAL A 83 10.61 -3.02 3.47
CA VAL A 83 10.70 -1.55 3.49
C VAL A 83 9.41 -0.97 4.09
N MET A 84 9.55 -0.11 5.09
CA MET A 84 8.51 0.81 5.53
C MET A 84 8.74 2.15 4.83
N LEU A 85 7.74 2.70 4.14
CA LEU A 85 7.82 3.99 3.44
C LEU A 85 6.76 4.93 3.96
N GLY A 86 7.17 6.01 4.61
CA GLY A 86 6.28 7.09 5.05
C GLY A 86 6.08 8.12 3.93
N VAL A 87 4.82 8.47 3.66
CA VAL A 87 4.43 9.46 2.65
C VAL A 87 3.63 10.58 3.32
N PRO A 88 4.27 11.69 3.72
CA PRO A 88 3.56 12.83 4.30
C PRO A 88 2.49 13.39 3.36
N SER A 89 1.30 13.70 3.88
CA SER A 89 0.22 14.27 3.09
C SER A 89 -0.66 15.22 3.93
N ASN A 90 -0.99 16.37 3.34
CA ASN A 90 -1.89 17.35 3.96
C ASN A 90 -3.35 17.21 3.53
N ASP A 91 -3.71 16.14 2.83
CA ASP A 91 -5.04 15.95 2.22
C ASP A 91 -6.16 15.71 3.23
N PHE A 92 -5.85 15.36 4.46
CA PHE A 92 -6.83 15.00 5.48
C PHE A 92 -6.79 15.98 6.67
N GLY A 93 -7.74 16.88 6.69
CA GLY A 93 -7.91 17.84 7.78
C GLY A 93 -6.74 18.83 7.93
N GLN A 94 -5.91 19.00 6.90
CA GLN A 94 -4.70 19.85 6.94
C GLN A 94 -3.76 19.51 8.10
N GLN A 95 -3.63 18.21 8.41
CA GLN A 95 -2.89 17.72 9.56
C GLN A 95 -1.38 17.52 9.30
N GLU A 96 -0.89 17.91 8.11
CA GLU A 96 0.54 17.95 7.77
C GLU A 96 0.93 19.32 7.19
N PRO A 97 0.80 20.42 7.96
CA PRO A 97 1.04 21.77 7.44
C PRO A 97 2.53 22.09 7.26
N GLY A 98 3.42 21.39 7.95
CA GLY A 98 4.85 21.65 7.98
C GLY A 98 5.55 21.56 6.62
N THR A 99 6.71 22.19 6.50
CA THR A 99 7.65 22.00 5.41
C THR A 99 8.29 20.60 5.51
N ASN A 100 8.91 20.10 4.46
CA ASN A 100 9.64 18.82 4.48
C ASN A 100 10.68 18.76 5.61
N LYS A 101 11.40 19.87 5.84
CA LYS A 101 12.38 19.97 6.94
C LYS A 101 11.73 19.88 8.33
N GLU A 102 10.60 20.54 8.54
CA GLU A 102 9.87 20.47 9.81
C GLU A 102 9.31 19.07 10.06
N ILE A 103 8.77 18.42 9.01
CA ILE A 103 8.28 17.04 9.07
C ILE A 103 9.44 16.10 9.45
N LYS A 104 10.59 16.22 8.79
CA LYS A 104 11.78 15.43 9.10
C LYS A 104 12.17 15.56 10.56
N ASN A 105 12.37 16.80 11.00
CA ASN A 105 12.77 17.10 12.38
C ASN A 105 11.76 16.54 13.40
N PHE A 106 10.46 16.68 13.12
CA PHE A 106 9.41 16.13 13.98
C PHE A 106 9.49 14.61 14.08
N CYS A 107 9.60 13.92 12.95
CA CYS A 107 9.65 12.45 12.91
C CYS A 107 10.89 11.90 13.60
N GLU A 108 12.07 12.49 13.34
CA GLU A 108 13.34 12.08 13.96
C GLU A 108 13.37 12.38 15.46
N ALA A 109 13.05 13.62 15.86
CA ALA A 109 13.17 14.04 17.25
C ALA A 109 12.12 13.41 18.18
N LYS A 110 10.88 13.22 17.68
CA LYS A 110 9.80 12.72 18.52
C LYS A 110 9.64 11.20 18.49
N PHE A 111 9.93 10.56 17.37
CA PHE A 111 9.67 9.13 17.17
C PHE A 111 10.90 8.32 16.78
N GLY A 112 12.07 8.97 16.59
CA GLY A 112 13.29 8.29 16.18
C GLY A 112 13.18 7.59 14.83
N ILE A 113 12.39 8.15 13.89
CA ILE A 113 12.13 7.53 12.59
C ILE A 113 13.42 7.39 11.79
N THR A 114 13.67 6.15 11.34
CA THR A 114 14.83 5.81 10.49
C THR A 114 14.44 5.15 9.17
N PHE A 115 13.15 4.81 8.98
CA PHE A 115 12.67 4.32 7.70
C PHE A 115 12.57 5.47 6.67
N PRO A 116 12.71 5.16 5.36
CA PRO A 116 12.61 6.17 4.31
C PRO A 116 11.26 6.89 4.31
N MET A 117 11.34 8.21 4.09
CA MET A 117 10.17 9.07 3.96
C MET A 117 10.27 9.93 2.71
N THR A 118 9.14 10.12 2.03
CA THR A 118 9.05 10.99 0.85
C THR A 118 8.82 12.45 1.24
N GLU A 119 9.04 13.38 0.32
CA GLU A 119 8.47 14.72 0.46
C GLU A 119 6.93 14.66 0.54
N LYS A 120 6.34 15.74 1.05
CA LYS A 120 4.89 15.86 1.15
C LYS A 120 4.23 15.88 -0.23
N VAL A 121 3.25 14.99 -0.46
CA VAL A 121 2.51 14.87 -1.71
C VAL A 121 1.01 14.74 -1.47
N SER A 122 0.21 14.98 -2.51
CA SER A 122 -1.20 14.59 -2.49
C SER A 122 -1.34 13.08 -2.72
N VAL A 123 -2.25 12.43 -1.97
CA VAL A 123 -2.50 10.98 -2.02
C VAL A 123 -3.92 10.63 -2.48
N LYS A 124 -4.75 11.64 -2.77
CA LYS A 124 -6.13 11.47 -3.28
C LYS A 124 -6.49 12.52 -4.32
N GLY A 125 -7.57 12.27 -5.04
CA GLY A 125 -8.07 13.18 -6.08
C GLY A 125 -7.23 13.12 -7.36
N ASN A 126 -7.41 14.13 -8.23
CA ASN A 126 -6.77 14.19 -9.52
C ASN A 126 -5.28 14.59 -9.44
N GLU A 127 -4.91 15.28 -8.37
CA GLU A 127 -3.53 15.72 -8.11
C GLU A 127 -2.74 14.69 -7.29
N ALA A 128 -3.30 13.50 -7.06
CA ALA A 128 -2.61 12.45 -6.33
C ALA A 128 -1.33 12.03 -7.07
N HIS A 129 -0.27 11.77 -6.30
CA HIS A 129 0.96 11.20 -6.84
C HIS A 129 0.66 9.95 -7.70
N PRO A 130 1.32 9.75 -8.84
CA PRO A 130 1.03 8.67 -9.79
C PRO A 130 0.95 7.27 -9.16
N PHE A 131 1.70 6.99 -8.12
CA PHE A 131 1.60 5.76 -7.34
C PHE A 131 0.19 5.52 -6.78
N TYR A 132 -0.47 6.55 -6.24
CA TYR A 132 -1.82 6.40 -5.67
C TYR A 132 -2.91 6.30 -6.74
N ILE A 133 -2.71 6.93 -7.89
CA ILE A 133 -3.58 6.75 -9.07
C ILE A 133 -3.51 5.30 -9.52
N TRP A 134 -2.30 4.79 -9.74
CA TRP A 134 -2.03 3.39 -10.07
C TRP A 134 -2.60 2.41 -9.04
N ALA A 135 -2.45 2.72 -7.75
CA ALA A 135 -2.97 1.86 -6.68
C ALA A 135 -4.51 1.76 -6.76
N LYS A 136 -5.19 2.87 -7.01
CA LYS A 136 -6.65 2.89 -7.24
C LYS A 136 -7.05 2.07 -8.47
N GLU A 137 -6.33 2.20 -9.57
CA GLU A 137 -6.62 1.50 -10.83
C GLU A 137 -6.47 -0.02 -10.70
N ASN A 138 -5.45 -0.48 -9.95
CA ASN A 138 -5.14 -1.90 -9.83
C ASN A 138 -5.78 -2.61 -8.62
N HIS A 139 -6.20 -1.87 -7.58
CA HIS A 139 -6.75 -2.46 -6.36
C HIS A 139 -8.08 -1.79 -5.91
N GLY A 140 -8.60 -0.89 -6.73
CA GLY A 140 -9.90 -0.25 -6.54
C GLY A 140 -9.95 0.72 -5.36
N LYS A 141 -11.17 0.97 -4.87
CA LYS A 141 -11.43 1.96 -3.80
C LYS A 141 -10.75 1.65 -2.46
N SER A 142 -10.38 0.40 -2.22
CA SER A 142 -9.69 -0.01 -0.99
C SER A 142 -8.25 0.52 -0.91
N ALA A 143 -7.60 0.80 -2.05
CA ALA A 143 -6.27 1.38 -2.11
C ALA A 143 -6.27 2.92 -2.05
N VAL A 144 -7.43 3.55 -2.10
CA VAL A 144 -7.53 5.01 -1.94
C VAL A 144 -7.54 5.35 -0.45
N PRO A 145 -6.56 6.11 0.06
CA PRO A 145 -6.57 6.56 1.44
C PRO A 145 -7.86 7.35 1.76
N LYS A 146 -8.54 6.97 2.84
CA LYS A 146 -9.71 7.69 3.35
C LYS A 146 -9.37 8.59 4.53
N TRP A 147 -8.21 8.39 5.13
CA TRP A 147 -7.65 9.17 6.22
C TRP A 147 -6.14 8.98 6.30
N ASN A 148 -5.47 9.73 7.17
CA ASN A 148 -4.04 9.53 7.45
C ASN A 148 -3.79 8.13 8.03
N PHE A 149 -2.60 7.61 7.86
CA PHE A 149 -2.16 6.28 8.30
C PHE A 149 -2.90 5.12 7.63
N HIS A 150 -3.34 5.29 6.38
CA HIS A 150 -3.75 4.18 5.52
C HIS A 150 -2.49 3.46 4.99
N LYS A 151 -2.55 2.13 4.92
CA LYS A 151 -1.43 1.29 4.52
C LYS A 151 -1.73 0.57 3.22
N ILE A 152 -0.76 0.58 2.30
CA ILE A 152 -0.77 -0.21 1.07
C ILE A 152 0.44 -1.15 1.14
N ILE A 153 0.21 -2.45 1.11
CA ILE A 153 1.26 -3.48 1.16
C ILE A 153 1.52 -3.96 -0.26
N ILE A 154 2.77 -3.87 -0.68
CA ILE A 154 3.28 -4.33 -1.97
C ILE A 154 4.09 -5.60 -1.73
N ASN A 155 3.80 -6.65 -2.48
CA ASN A 155 4.55 -7.91 -2.42
C ASN A 155 5.88 -7.86 -3.22
N LYS A 156 6.68 -8.94 -3.15
CA LYS A 156 8.00 -9.04 -3.81
C LYS A 156 7.93 -8.99 -5.35
N GLU A 157 6.75 -9.14 -5.94
CA GLU A 157 6.49 -8.97 -7.38
C GLU A 157 6.11 -7.54 -7.77
N GLY A 158 6.04 -6.60 -6.79
CA GLY A 158 5.67 -5.21 -7.02
C GLY A 158 4.16 -4.99 -7.21
N LYS A 159 3.33 -5.93 -6.79
CA LYS A 159 1.87 -5.85 -6.85
C LYS A 159 1.28 -5.53 -5.49
N ILE A 160 0.10 -4.91 -5.47
CA ILE A 160 -0.61 -4.68 -4.21
C ILE A 160 -1.16 -6.00 -3.70
N GLU A 161 -0.74 -6.35 -2.50
CA GLU A 161 -1.19 -7.56 -1.79
C GLU A 161 -2.40 -7.26 -0.91
N LYS A 162 -2.31 -6.20 -0.13
CA LYS A 162 -3.31 -5.84 0.88
C LYS A 162 -3.32 -4.35 1.16
N THR A 163 -4.47 -3.87 1.62
CA THR A 163 -4.59 -2.52 2.18
C THR A 163 -5.19 -2.57 3.58
N PHE A 164 -4.80 -1.63 4.42
CA PHE A 164 -5.37 -1.46 5.75
C PHE A 164 -5.75 0.01 6.00
N SER A 165 -6.88 0.21 6.64
CA SER A 165 -7.29 1.55 7.07
C SER A 165 -6.42 2.07 8.21
N SER A 166 -6.61 3.34 8.56
CA SER A 166 -6.00 4.00 9.73
C SER A 166 -6.22 3.25 11.04
N MET A 167 -7.33 2.51 11.15
CA MET A 167 -7.70 1.78 12.38
C MET A 167 -6.83 0.56 12.66
N THR A 168 -6.12 0.03 11.66
CA THR A 168 -5.23 -1.11 11.86
C THR A 168 -3.86 -0.62 12.29
N ASN A 169 -3.50 -0.90 13.53
CA ASN A 169 -2.19 -0.58 14.06
C ASN A 169 -1.12 -1.49 13.42
N PRO A 170 0.05 -0.94 13.00
CA PRO A 170 1.16 -1.73 12.44
C PRO A 170 1.67 -2.83 13.39
N SER A 171 1.62 -2.63 14.71
CA SER A 171 2.04 -3.65 15.69
C SER A 171 1.01 -4.76 15.92
N SER A 172 -0.19 -4.70 15.30
CA SER A 172 -1.21 -5.74 15.46
C SER A 172 -0.77 -7.08 14.87
N ASN A 173 -1.18 -8.20 15.46
CA ASN A 173 -0.88 -9.54 14.94
C ASN A 173 -1.33 -9.70 13.50
N LYS A 174 -2.56 -9.25 13.19
CA LYS A 174 -3.11 -9.29 11.83
C LYS A 174 -2.22 -8.58 10.79
N PHE A 175 -1.58 -7.47 11.14
CA PHE A 175 -0.69 -6.75 10.25
C PHE A 175 0.65 -7.51 10.11
N LYS A 176 1.22 -7.96 11.23
CA LYS A 176 2.48 -8.71 11.25
C LYS A 176 2.40 -10.01 10.46
N GLU A 177 1.34 -10.81 10.65
CA GLU A 177 1.10 -12.06 9.92
C GLU A 177 1.14 -11.87 8.40
N ILE A 178 0.56 -10.78 7.88
CA ILE A 178 0.60 -10.49 6.44
C ILE A 178 2.05 -10.21 5.99
N ILE A 179 2.80 -9.44 6.77
CA ILE A 179 4.21 -9.14 6.43
C ILE A 179 5.03 -10.43 6.49
N GLU A 180 4.92 -11.22 7.54
CA GLU A 180 5.68 -12.46 7.75
C GLU A 180 5.41 -13.50 6.66
N ASN A 181 4.16 -13.59 6.17
CA ASN A 181 3.80 -14.48 5.07
C ASN A 181 4.37 -14.05 3.71
N LEU A 182 4.79 -12.79 3.57
CA LEU A 182 5.36 -12.24 2.33
C LEU A 182 6.89 -12.23 2.34
N LEU A 183 7.52 -12.29 3.51
CA LEU A 183 8.98 -12.31 3.69
C LEU A 183 9.58 -13.67 3.32
#